data_51fe5f08dd1a04f2553d9a89c86debf9
#
_entry.id   51fe5f08dd1a04f2553d9a89c86debf9
#
_cell.length_a   1.000
_cell.length_b   1.000
_cell.length_c   1.000
_cell.angle_alpha   90.00
_cell.angle_beta   90.00
_cell.angle_gamma   90.00
#
_symmetry.space_group_name_H-M   'P 1'
#
loop_
_entity.id
_entity.type
_entity.pdbx_description
1 polymer ?
#
loop_
_entity_poly.entity_id
_entity_poly.type
_entity_poly.pdbx_seq_one_letter_code
_entity_poly.pdbx_strand_id
1 'polypeptide(L)'
;MSNPKDRFRQVPPPPGGGKGAHAYTRFIPREELSGFSAWSPGSLSGEDEQAAAAAAAEPPKSPEELLSESLRAARQGGYHDGYRDGLAALESFKQSFAQQATAQMGALVQSYGSQMDALQQAMATALADAAVSLARQVVRGELQANPQQVATVAQEAIEALLLSARHVTVRVHPDDQPLVAQGAQEIIAARGARLVGDTAVTRGGCIVESDIGIVDASIEARWRRAAAALGSEASWSAEAAE
;
A
#
# COMPACT_ATOMS: atom_id res chain seq x y z
N MET A 1 -24.41 -8.68 -15.78
CA MET A 1 -24.93 -7.69 -14.79
C MET A 1 -26.08 -6.96 -15.44
N SER A 2 -27.29 -7.40 -15.16
CA SER A 2 -28.52 -6.88 -15.81
C SER A 2 -29.07 -5.71 -15.00
N ASN A 3 -29.37 -4.64 -15.71
CA ASN A 3 -29.84 -3.35 -15.19
C ASN A 3 -31.25 -3.51 -14.58
N PRO A 4 -31.51 -3.07 -13.32
CA PRO A 4 -32.82 -3.22 -12.67
C PRO A 4 -33.95 -2.35 -13.22
N LYS A 5 -33.71 -1.54 -14.26
CA LYS A 5 -34.73 -0.64 -14.86
C LYS A 5 -35.65 -1.30 -15.89
N ASP A 6 -35.40 -2.57 -16.28
CA ASP A 6 -36.22 -3.24 -17.31
C ASP A 6 -37.37 -4.09 -16.78
N ARG A 7 -37.62 -4.12 -15.46
CA ARG A 7 -38.67 -4.93 -14.87
C ARG A 7 -40.10 -4.36 -14.93
N PHE A 8 -40.26 -3.12 -15.36
CA PHE A 8 -41.59 -2.46 -15.37
C PHE A 8 -42.16 -2.18 -16.76
N ARG A 9 -41.63 -2.82 -17.80
CA ARG A 9 -42.00 -2.50 -19.17
C ARG A 9 -42.73 -3.62 -19.91
N GLN A 10 -43.48 -4.48 -19.21
CA GLN A 10 -44.38 -5.47 -19.86
C GLN A 10 -45.77 -5.36 -19.32
N VAL A 11 -46.41 -4.22 -19.59
CA VAL A 11 -47.87 -4.17 -19.63
C VAL A 11 -48.22 -4.52 -21.05
N PRO A 12 -48.96 -5.66 -21.31
CA PRO A 12 -49.41 -5.97 -22.64
C PRO A 12 -50.34 -4.86 -23.16
N PRO A 13 -50.24 -4.49 -24.44
CA PRO A 13 -51.15 -3.51 -24.99
C PRO A 13 -52.57 -4.04 -24.91
N PRO A 14 -53.58 -3.16 -24.69
CA PRO A 14 -54.97 -3.57 -24.66
C PRO A 14 -55.34 -4.21 -26.01
N PRO A 15 -56.18 -5.28 -26.01
CA PRO A 15 -56.56 -5.97 -27.23
C PRO A 15 -57.28 -5.00 -28.18
N GLY A 16 -56.79 -4.99 -29.39
CA GLY A 16 -57.14 -4.35 -30.62
C GLY A 16 -58.33 -3.42 -30.67
N GLY A 17 -58.02 -2.13 -30.96
CA GLY A 17 -58.99 -1.13 -31.33
C GLY A 17 -59.69 -1.43 -32.64
N GLY A 18 -60.89 -1.90 -32.56
CA GLY A 18 -61.85 -1.82 -33.66
C GLY A 18 -62.31 -0.37 -33.82
N LYS A 19 -62.24 0.15 -35.03
CA LYS A 19 -62.76 1.45 -35.44
C LYS A 19 -64.24 1.58 -35.07
N GLY A 20 -64.64 2.57 -34.28
CA GLY A 20 -66.01 3.09 -34.22
C GLY A 20 -66.83 2.66 -32.98
N ALA A 21 -66.28 2.76 -31.82
CA ALA A 21 -67.13 2.76 -30.60
C ALA A 21 -67.43 4.20 -30.20
N HIS A 22 -68.67 4.66 -30.38
CA HIS A 22 -69.20 5.86 -29.82
C HIS A 22 -69.08 5.86 -28.30
N ALA A 23 -68.67 6.97 -27.69
CA ALA A 23 -68.37 7.06 -26.24
C ALA A 23 -69.59 6.79 -25.33
N TYR A 24 -70.76 6.47 -25.90
CA TYR A 24 -72.03 6.30 -25.17
C TYR A 24 -72.52 4.84 -25.15
N THR A 25 -71.78 3.86 -25.65
CA THR A 25 -72.25 2.46 -25.69
C THR A 25 -71.57 1.55 -24.67
N ARG A 26 -70.86 2.08 -23.70
CA ARG A 26 -70.35 1.25 -22.60
C ARG A 26 -71.45 0.97 -21.60
N PHE A 27 -72.00 -0.24 -21.68
CA PHE A 27 -72.89 -0.75 -20.63
C PHE A 27 -72.03 -0.99 -19.38
N ILE A 28 -72.35 -0.25 -18.28
CA ILE A 28 -71.68 -0.44 -17.01
C ILE A 28 -72.49 -1.49 -16.24
N PRO A 29 -71.92 -2.68 -15.91
CA PRO A 29 -72.64 -3.73 -15.16
C PRO A 29 -73.03 -3.18 -13.78
N ARG A 30 -74.13 -3.67 -13.23
CA ARG A 30 -74.69 -3.24 -11.97
C ARG A 30 -73.74 -3.40 -10.76
N GLU A 31 -72.82 -4.36 -10.89
CA GLU A 31 -71.77 -4.63 -9.90
C GLU A 31 -70.72 -3.50 -9.81
N GLU A 32 -70.49 -2.74 -10.89
CA GLU A 32 -69.59 -1.60 -10.92
C GLU A 32 -70.28 -0.30 -10.37
N LEU A 33 -71.61 -0.34 -10.10
CA LEU A 33 -72.40 0.80 -9.60
C LEU A 33 -72.49 0.82 -8.08
N SER A 34 -71.89 -0.11 -7.36
CA SER A 34 -71.99 -0.20 -5.90
C SER A 34 -71.43 1.00 -5.13
N GLY A 35 -70.71 1.89 -5.80
CA GLY A 35 -70.20 3.15 -5.22
C GLY A 35 -70.98 4.41 -5.59
N PHE A 36 -72.06 4.28 -6.38
CA PHE A 36 -72.86 5.41 -6.77
C PHE A 36 -74.10 5.56 -5.84
N SER A 37 -74.18 6.64 -5.11
CA SER A 37 -75.45 7.01 -4.44
C SER A 37 -76.44 7.55 -5.45
N ALA A 38 -77.74 7.21 -5.25
CA ALA A 38 -78.83 7.79 -6.08
C ALA A 38 -78.81 9.31 -5.95
N TRP A 39 -78.73 9.97 -7.11
CA TRP A 39 -78.88 11.43 -7.14
C TRP A 39 -80.27 11.80 -6.79
N SER A 40 -80.44 12.47 -5.66
CA SER A 40 -81.73 13.07 -5.26
C SER A 40 -81.63 14.54 -5.53
N PRO A 41 -82.49 15.13 -6.42
CA PRO A 41 -82.50 16.55 -6.65
C PRO A 41 -82.98 17.26 -5.38
N GLY A 42 -82.15 18.16 -4.87
CA GLY A 42 -82.48 19.05 -3.75
C GLY A 42 -83.59 20.01 -4.18
N SER A 43 -84.36 20.51 -3.21
CA SER A 43 -85.38 21.52 -3.48
C SER A 43 -84.70 22.86 -3.89
N LEU A 44 -85.36 23.54 -4.85
CA LEU A 44 -84.86 24.83 -5.39
C LEU A 44 -85.04 26.00 -4.44
N SER A 45 -85.70 25.78 -3.29
CA SER A 45 -85.80 26.78 -2.23
C SER A 45 -84.70 26.55 -1.23
N GLY A 46 -83.68 27.35 -1.24
CA GLY A 46 -82.43 27.23 -0.48
C GLY A 46 -82.52 27.09 1.07
N GLU A 47 -83.75 26.82 1.59
CA GLU A 47 -83.98 26.57 3.02
C GLU A 47 -83.55 25.14 3.45
N ASP A 48 -83.69 24.17 2.57
CA ASP A 48 -83.32 22.73 2.85
C ASP A 48 -81.77 22.51 2.80
N GLU A 49 -81.03 23.27 2.00
CA GLU A 49 -79.61 23.19 1.97
C GLU A 49 -78.96 23.73 3.25
N GLN A 50 -79.55 24.81 3.83
CA GLN A 50 -79.07 25.36 5.11
C GLN A 50 -79.37 24.41 6.27
N ALA A 51 -80.56 23.75 6.25
CA ALA A 51 -80.90 22.73 7.24
C ALA A 51 -80.08 21.46 7.13
N ALA A 52 -79.77 21.04 5.93
CA ALA A 52 -78.86 19.86 5.69
C ALA A 52 -77.41 20.21 6.08
N ALA A 53 -76.94 21.42 5.80
CA ALA A 53 -75.65 21.90 6.21
C ALA A 53 -75.51 22.07 7.73
N ALA A 54 -76.62 22.52 8.41
CA ALA A 54 -76.65 22.63 9.86
C ALA A 54 -76.80 21.26 10.56
N ALA A 55 -77.42 20.27 9.94
CA ALA A 55 -77.52 18.88 10.43
C ALA A 55 -76.17 18.04 10.21
N ALA A 56 -75.43 18.48 9.24
CA ALA A 56 -74.09 17.86 8.98
C ALA A 56 -72.93 18.51 9.77
N ALA A 57 -73.18 19.63 10.44
CA ALA A 57 -72.17 20.22 11.31
C ALA A 57 -72.07 19.41 12.60
N GLU A 58 -70.95 18.71 12.75
CA GLU A 58 -70.63 18.06 14.02
C GLU A 58 -70.71 19.05 15.16
N PRO A 59 -71.32 18.69 16.30
CA PRO A 59 -71.40 19.57 17.43
C PRO A 59 -70.01 20.06 17.83
N PRO A 60 -69.91 21.37 18.23
CA PRO A 60 -68.59 21.89 18.62
C PRO A 60 -68.01 21.03 19.75
N LYS A 61 -66.86 20.47 19.54
CA LYS A 61 -66.16 19.62 20.52
C LYS A 61 -65.99 20.38 21.84
N SER A 62 -66.25 19.73 22.97
CA SER A 62 -66.04 20.34 24.26
C SER A 62 -64.55 20.73 24.50
N PRO A 63 -64.30 21.79 25.33
CA PRO A 63 -62.89 22.15 25.62
C PRO A 63 -62.04 20.99 26.15
N GLU A 64 -62.67 20.07 26.90
CA GLU A 64 -61.98 18.82 27.42
C GLU A 64 -61.65 17.82 26.32
N GLU A 65 -62.53 17.67 25.33
CA GLU A 65 -62.28 16.82 24.17
C GLU A 65 -61.14 17.38 23.32
N LEU A 66 -61.10 18.66 23.06
CA LEU A 66 -60.04 19.36 22.36
C LEU A 66 -58.68 19.20 23.06
N LEU A 67 -58.67 19.31 24.39
CA LEU A 67 -57.49 19.14 25.21
C LEU A 67 -56.99 17.69 25.15
N SER A 68 -57.92 16.73 25.29
CA SER A 68 -57.59 15.31 25.23
C SER A 68 -57.04 14.90 23.86
N GLU A 69 -57.60 15.45 22.79
CA GLU A 69 -57.15 15.23 21.41
C GLU A 69 -55.75 15.84 21.17
N SER A 70 -55.52 17.06 21.64
CA SER A 70 -54.22 17.72 21.56
C SER A 70 -53.14 16.98 22.35
N LEU A 71 -53.46 16.48 23.55
CA LEU A 71 -52.57 15.66 24.35
C LEU A 71 -52.22 14.32 23.68
N ARG A 72 -53.21 13.67 23.04
CA ARG A 72 -52.96 12.43 22.27
C ARG A 72 -52.10 12.72 21.06
N ALA A 73 -52.41 13.78 20.31
CA ALA A 73 -51.61 14.19 19.15
C ALA A 73 -50.18 14.52 19.55
N ALA A 74 -49.99 15.28 20.65
CA ALA A 74 -48.64 15.60 21.16
C ALA A 74 -47.85 14.36 21.60
N ARG A 75 -48.52 13.41 22.29
CA ARG A 75 -47.85 12.12 22.66
C ARG A 75 -47.50 11.31 21.45
N GLN A 76 -48.38 11.21 20.47
CA GLN A 76 -48.13 10.45 19.25
C GLN A 76 -47.04 11.10 18.41
N GLY A 77 -47.06 12.44 18.29
CA GLY A 77 -46.01 13.22 17.64
C GLY A 77 -44.65 13.03 18.33
N GLY A 78 -44.63 13.21 19.65
CA GLY A 78 -43.39 13.01 20.43
C GLY A 78 -42.81 11.58 20.35
N TYR A 79 -43.69 10.56 20.34
CA TYR A 79 -43.25 9.19 20.13
C TYR A 79 -42.64 8.99 18.74
N HIS A 80 -43.30 9.52 17.73
CA HIS A 80 -42.84 9.39 16.34
C HIS A 80 -41.51 10.12 16.09
N ASP A 81 -41.43 11.33 16.64
CA ASP A 81 -40.19 12.12 16.56
C ASP A 81 -39.06 11.46 17.33
N GLY A 82 -39.30 10.99 18.56
CA GLY A 82 -38.30 10.28 19.34
C GLY A 82 -37.82 8.98 18.68
N TYR A 83 -38.74 8.24 18.05
CA TYR A 83 -38.39 7.02 17.31
C TYR A 83 -37.52 7.33 16.08
N ARG A 84 -37.91 8.37 15.31
CA ARG A 84 -37.14 8.83 14.16
C ARG A 84 -35.73 9.29 14.55
N ASP A 85 -35.66 10.09 15.60
CA ASP A 85 -34.40 10.62 16.12
C ASP A 85 -33.51 9.51 16.68
N GLY A 86 -34.11 8.51 17.34
CA GLY A 86 -33.42 7.30 17.78
C GLY A 86 -32.84 6.48 16.65
N LEU A 87 -33.60 6.33 15.55
CA LEU A 87 -33.09 5.63 14.35
C LEU A 87 -31.94 6.41 13.69
N ALA A 88 -32.05 7.73 13.59
CA ALA A 88 -30.98 8.57 13.04
C ALA A 88 -29.69 8.51 13.90
N ALA A 89 -29.89 8.58 15.24
CA ALA A 89 -28.76 8.41 16.18
C ALA A 89 -28.08 7.03 16.06
N LEU A 90 -28.88 5.96 15.94
CA LEU A 90 -28.37 4.60 15.76
C LEU A 90 -27.58 4.48 14.45
N GLU A 91 -28.09 5.04 13.35
CA GLU A 91 -27.41 5.02 12.06
C GLU A 91 -26.09 5.80 12.11
N SER A 92 -26.10 6.99 12.72
CA SER A 92 -24.90 7.79 12.96
C SER A 92 -23.87 7.03 13.79
N PHE A 93 -24.31 6.35 14.86
CA PHE A 93 -23.44 5.52 15.68
C PHE A 93 -22.83 4.36 14.87
N LYS A 94 -23.63 3.63 14.08
CA LYS A 94 -23.13 2.55 13.23
C LYS A 94 -22.07 3.03 12.25
N GLN A 95 -22.31 4.17 11.60
CA GLN A 95 -21.37 4.75 10.66
C GLN A 95 -20.06 5.16 11.34
N SER A 96 -20.14 5.85 12.47
CA SER A 96 -18.94 6.27 13.21
C SER A 96 -18.16 5.08 13.76
N PHE A 97 -18.84 4.06 14.27
CA PHE A 97 -18.23 2.83 14.74
C PHE A 97 -17.53 2.07 13.61
N ALA A 98 -18.20 1.92 12.46
CA ALA A 98 -17.61 1.26 11.29
C ALA A 98 -16.37 2.01 10.78
N GLN A 99 -16.43 3.35 10.71
CA GLN A 99 -15.28 4.17 10.33
C GLN A 99 -14.12 4.02 11.32
N GLN A 100 -14.40 4.08 12.61
CA GLN A 100 -13.39 3.92 13.65
C GLN A 100 -12.76 2.54 13.63
N ALA A 101 -13.57 1.48 13.51
CA ALA A 101 -13.08 0.12 13.43
C ALA A 101 -12.20 -0.09 12.17
N THR A 102 -12.63 0.44 11.02
CA THR A 102 -11.85 0.37 9.78
C THR A 102 -10.53 1.13 9.88
N ALA A 103 -10.55 2.33 10.48
CA ALA A 103 -9.34 3.12 10.70
C ALA A 103 -8.35 2.40 11.63
N GLN A 104 -8.84 1.80 12.72
CA GLN A 104 -7.99 1.03 13.64
C GLN A 104 -7.40 -0.21 12.97
N MET A 105 -8.19 -0.94 12.17
CA MET A 105 -7.68 -2.08 11.40
C MET A 105 -6.64 -1.63 10.38
N GLY A 106 -6.88 -0.53 9.67
CA GLY A 106 -5.93 0.05 8.73
C GLY A 106 -4.60 0.41 9.39
N ALA A 107 -4.65 1.09 10.55
CA ALA A 107 -3.45 1.43 11.32
C ALA A 107 -2.69 0.18 11.81
N LEU A 108 -3.41 -0.85 12.23
CA LEU A 108 -2.81 -2.13 12.66
C LEU A 108 -2.09 -2.82 11.51
N VAL A 109 -2.71 -2.91 10.34
CA VAL A 109 -2.10 -3.52 9.14
C VAL A 109 -0.86 -2.74 8.70
N GLN A 110 -0.92 -1.41 8.70
CA GLN A 110 0.25 -0.57 8.38
C GLN A 110 1.38 -0.76 9.39
N SER A 111 1.06 -0.77 10.68
CA SER A 111 2.04 -1.01 11.74
C SER A 111 2.68 -2.39 11.62
N TYR A 112 1.90 -3.43 11.32
CA TYR A 112 2.43 -4.75 11.06
C TYR A 112 3.36 -4.79 9.85
N GLY A 113 2.96 -4.17 8.73
CA GLY A 113 3.79 -4.07 7.53
C GLY A 113 5.13 -3.41 7.82
N SER A 114 5.11 -2.24 8.47
CA SER A 114 6.35 -1.53 8.83
C SER A 114 7.27 -2.30 9.78
N GLN A 115 6.69 -3.06 10.72
CA GLN A 115 7.48 -3.92 11.62
C GLN A 115 8.10 -5.11 10.87
N MET A 116 7.39 -5.69 9.91
CA MET A 116 7.92 -6.76 9.06
C MET A 116 9.07 -6.27 8.19
N ASP A 117 8.93 -5.09 7.58
CA ASP A 117 10.00 -4.47 6.78
C ASP A 117 11.24 -4.19 7.63
N ALA A 118 11.03 -3.64 8.82
CA ALA A 118 12.12 -3.38 9.78
C ALA A 118 12.82 -4.67 10.22
N LEU A 119 12.05 -5.74 10.48
CA LEU A 119 12.60 -7.05 10.83
C LEU A 119 13.41 -7.64 9.68
N GLN A 120 12.89 -7.59 8.45
CA GLN A 120 13.61 -8.07 7.26
C GLN A 120 14.93 -7.31 7.07
N GLN A 121 14.92 -5.99 7.24
CA GLN A 121 16.11 -5.17 7.13
C GLN A 121 17.13 -5.52 8.23
N ALA A 122 16.68 -5.69 9.47
CA ALA A 122 17.55 -6.08 10.59
C ALA A 122 18.18 -7.46 10.35
N MET A 123 17.39 -8.42 9.85
CA MET A 123 17.88 -9.76 9.52
C MET A 123 18.92 -9.72 8.37
N ALA A 124 18.65 -8.95 7.30
CA ALA A 124 19.58 -8.80 6.18
C ALA A 124 20.91 -8.20 6.65
N THR A 125 20.87 -7.15 7.48
CA THR A 125 22.06 -6.52 8.05
C THR A 125 22.83 -7.52 8.93
N ALA A 126 22.17 -8.22 9.84
CA ALA A 126 22.84 -9.20 10.71
C ALA A 126 23.47 -10.33 9.92
N LEU A 127 22.80 -10.80 8.85
CA LEU A 127 23.34 -11.83 7.99
C LEU A 127 24.58 -11.34 7.19
N ALA A 128 24.52 -10.11 6.68
CA ALA A 128 25.66 -9.49 5.99
C ALA A 128 26.86 -9.32 6.94
N ASP A 129 26.64 -8.87 8.16
CA ASP A 129 27.69 -8.69 9.16
C ASP A 129 28.32 -10.05 9.55
N ALA A 130 27.51 -11.07 9.73
CA ALA A 130 27.99 -12.42 10.00
C ALA A 130 28.83 -12.97 8.82
N ALA A 131 28.34 -12.78 7.58
CA ALA A 131 29.05 -13.20 6.37
C ALA A 131 30.40 -12.47 6.22
N VAL A 132 30.42 -11.15 6.43
CA VAL A 132 31.65 -10.32 6.39
C VAL A 132 32.63 -10.74 7.48
N SER A 133 32.14 -11.02 8.68
CA SER A 133 32.99 -11.50 9.78
C SER A 133 33.62 -12.85 9.46
N LEU A 134 32.83 -13.79 8.96
CA LEU A 134 33.32 -15.10 8.52
C LEU A 134 34.33 -14.98 7.38
N ALA A 135 34.00 -14.18 6.34
CA ALA A 135 34.90 -13.96 5.20
C ALA A 135 36.25 -13.37 5.66
N ARG A 136 36.22 -12.42 6.61
CA ARG A 136 37.45 -11.83 7.19
C ARG A 136 38.32 -12.91 7.84
N GLN A 137 37.73 -13.81 8.61
CA GLN A 137 38.47 -14.90 9.24
C GLN A 137 39.08 -15.86 8.22
N VAL A 138 38.31 -16.20 7.17
CA VAL A 138 38.79 -17.08 6.10
C VAL A 138 39.96 -16.43 5.34
N VAL A 139 39.81 -15.14 4.95
CA VAL A 139 40.87 -14.42 4.22
C VAL A 139 42.13 -14.29 5.05
N ARG A 140 42.03 -14.04 6.36
CA ARG A 140 43.21 -14.04 7.26
C ARG A 140 43.91 -15.40 7.30
N GLY A 141 43.12 -16.45 7.44
CA GLY A 141 43.68 -17.82 7.43
C GLY A 141 44.38 -18.13 6.13
N GLU A 142 43.81 -17.73 4.99
CA GLU A 142 44.39 -17.96 3.66
C GLU A 142 45.70 -17.17 3.47
N LEU A 143 45.72 -15.90 3.87
CA LEU A 143 46.95 -15.07 3.80
C LEU A 143 48.11 -15.66 4.62
N GLN A 144 47.79 -16.29 5.76
CA GLN A 144 48.81 -16.98 6.60
C GLN A 144 49.26 -18.32 5.99
N ALA A 145 48.29 -19.08 5.48
CA ALA A 145 48.56 -20.41 4.93
C ALA A 145 49.27 -20.34 3.57
N ASN A 146 48.88 -19.40 2.72
CA ASN A 146 49.30 -19.29 1.33
C ASN A 146 49.80 -17.85 1.00
N PRO A 147 50.90 -17.40 1.58
CA PRO A 147 51.45 -16.06 1.32
C PRO A 147 51.86 -15.82 -0.14
N GLN A 148 52.08 -16.89 -0.90
CA GLN A 148 52.40 -16.79 -2.33
C GLN A 148 51.30 -16.21 -3.20
N GLN A 149 50.03 -16.14 -2.69
CA GLN A 149 48.91 -15.51 -3.39
C GLN A 149 49.13 -14.02 -3.69
N VAL A 150 50.03 -13.36 -2.97
CA VAL A 150 50.39 -11.97 -3.26
C VAL A 150 50.98 -11.80 -4.66
N ALA A 151 51.69 -12.82 -5.19
CA ALA A 151 52.21 -12.77 -6.54
C ALA A 151 51.12 -12.76 -7.61
N THR A 152 50.06 -13.54 -7.42
CA THR A 152 48.89 -13.54 -8.30
C THR A 152 48.17 -12.17 -8.25
N VAL A 153 48.03 -11.61 -7.05
CA VAL A 153 47.46 -10.27 -6.89
C VAL A 153 48.28 -9.21 -7.63
N ALA A 154 49.59 -9.28 -7.56
CA ALA A 154 50.48 -8.37 -8.28
C ALA A 154 50.39 -8.54 -9.80
N GLN A 155 50.28 -9.77 -10.29
CA GLN A 155 50.05 -10.06 -11.71
C GLN A 155 48.74 -9.41 -12.20
N GLU A 156 47.62 -9.67 -11.53
CA GLU A 156 46.33 -9.11 -11.86
C GLU A 156 46.32 -7.56 -11.83
N ALA A 157 47.01 -6.96 -10.84
CA ALA A 157 47.11 -5.53 -10.72
C ALA A 157 47.97 -4.90 -11.86
N ILE A 158 49.04 -5.55 -12.29
CA ILE A 158 49.83 -5.12 -13.42
C ILE A 158 49.07 -5.29 -14.75
N GLU A 159 48.30 -6.37 -14.90
CA GLU A 159 47.46 -6.62 -16.07
C GLU A 159 46.31 -5.60 -16.20
N ALA A 160 45.79 -5.13 -15.08
CA ALA A 160 44.74 -4.12 -15.07
C ALA A 160 45.22 -2.75 -15.59
N LEU A 161 46.55 -2.50 -15.66
CA LEU A 161 47.11 -1.32 -16.27
C LEU A 161 46.93 -1.33 -17.79
N LEU A 162 46.69 -0.16 -18.38
CA LEU A 162 46.67 0.00 -19.82
C LEU A 162 48.03 -0.40 -20.42
N LEU A 163 48.01 -0.98 -21.62
CA LEU A 163 49.21 -1.39 -22.33
C LEU A 163 50.19 -0.22 -22.63
N SER A 164 49.67 1.00 -22.63
CA SER A 164 50.44 2.25 -22.86
C SER A 164 51.15 2.78 -21.62
N ALA A 165 50.91 2.17 -20.44
CA ALA A 165 51.54 2.60 -19.18
C ALA A 165 53.05 2.42 -19.23
N ARG A 166 53.78 3.45 -18.78
CA ARG A 166 55.24 3.49 -18.67
C ARG A 166 55.61 3.73 -17.21
N HIS A 167 56.88 3.46 -16.90
CA HIS A 167 57.43 3.68 -15.55
C HIS A 167 56.60 2.99 -14.46
N VAL A 168 56.25 1.70 -14.69
CA VAL A 168 55.45 0.93 -13.74
C VAL A 168 56.26 0.61 -12.49
N THR A 169 55.79 1.01 -11.33
CA THR A 169 56.35 0.67 -10.03
C THR A 169 55.35 -0.13 -9.21
N VAL A 170 55.79 -1.29 -8.75
CA VAL A 170 54.94 -2.17 -7.90
C VAL A 170 55.46 -2.05 -6.47
N ARG A 171 54.66 -1.50 -5.57
CA ARG A 171 54.95 -1.39 -4.15
C ARG A 171 54.28 -2.52 -3.40
N VAL A 172 55.06 -3.26 -2.60
CA VAL A 172 54.59 -4.39 -1.79
C VAL A 172 55.26 -4.36 -0.42
N HIS A 173 54.70 -5.06 0.55
CA HIS A 173 55.37 -5.21 1.84
C HIS A 173 56.77 -5.84 1.66
N PRO A 174 57.79 -5.43 2.41
CA PRO A 174 59.16 -5.96 2.29
C PRO A 174 59.22 -7.48 2.43
N ASP A 175 58.43 -8.11 3.32
CA ASP A 175 58.37 -9.53 3.51
C ASP A 175 57.79 -10.31 2.29
N ASP A 176 56.92 -9.65 1.54
CA ASP A 176 56.25 -10.23 0.37
C ASP A 176 57.04 -9.97 -0.91
N GLN A 177 58.04 -9.07 -0.89
CA GLN A 177 58.85 -8.72 -2.03
C GLN A 177 59.53 -9.95 -2.70
N PRO A 178 60.15 -10.91 -1.97
CA PRO A 178 60.76 -12.10 -2.61
C PRO A 178 59.72 -13.03 -3.26
N LEU A 179 58.50 -13.11 -2.65
CA LEU A 179 57.43 -13.93 -3.20
C LEU A 179 56.92 -13.39 -4.54
N VAL A 180 56.71 -12.05 -4.60
CA VAL A 180 56.30 -11.38 -5.83
C VAL A 180 57.39 -11.38 -6.88
N ALA A 181 58.66 -11.18 -6.48
CA ALA A 181 59.80 -11.25 -7.39
C ALA A 181 59.93 -12.65 -8.08
N GLN A 182 59.63 -13.72 -7.36
CA GLN A 182 59.65 -15.08 -7.88
C GLN A 182 58.38 -15.41 -8.68
N GLY A 183 57.19 -15.12 -8.11
CA GLY A 183 55.92 -15.55 -8.69
C GLY A 183 55.43 -14.71 -9.86
N ALA A 184 55.76 -13.38 -9.90
CA ALA A 184 55.35 -12.45 -10.94
C ALA A 184 56.52 -12.03 -11.88
N GLN A 185 57.60 -12.78 -11.90
CA GLN A 185 58.83 -12.40 -12.62
C GLN A 185 58.60 -12.11 -14.10
N GLU A 186 57.83 -12.95 -14.78
CA GLU A 186 57.59 -12.82 -16.21
C GLU A 186 56.86 -11.50 -16.56
N ILE A 187 55.80 -11.18 -15.83
CA ILE A 187 55.01 -9.99 -16.09
C ILE A 187 55.75 -8.72 -15.69
N ILE A 188 56.50 -8.75 -14.60
CA ILE A 188 57.37 -7.64 -14.17
C ILE A 188 58.41 -7.35 -15.25
N ALA A 189 59.09 -8.38 -15.80
CA ALA A 189 60.04 -8.21 -16.87
C ALA A 189 59.37 -7.74 -18.17
N ALA A 190 58.24 -8.32 -18.57
CA ALA A 190 57.52 -7.96 -19.80
C ALA A 190 57.03 -6.49 -19.78
N ARG A 191 56.69 -5.97 -18.61
CA ARG A 191 56.24 -4.60 -18.45
C ARG A 191 57.34 -3.60 -18.05
N GLY A 192 58.57 -4.09 -17.83
CA GLY A 192 59.66 -3.28 -17.33
C GLY A 192 59.33 -2.65 -15.95
N ALA A 193 58.57 -3.35 -15.15
CA ALA A 193 58.11 -2.83 -13.86
C ALA A 193 59.22 -2.91 -12.81
N ARG A 194 59.27 -1.92 -11.94
CA ARG A 194 60.18 -1.89 -10.81
C ARG A 194 59.47 -2.34 -9.54
N LEU A 195 59.99 -3.36 -8.87
CA LEU A 195 59.48 -3.84 -7.58
C LEU A 195 60.15 -3.12 -6.44
N VAL A 196 59.37 -2.54 -5.53
CA VAL A 196 59.84 -1.72 -4.37
C VAL A 196 59.18 -2.23 -3.10
N GLY A 197 59.98 -2.49 -2.06
CA GLY A 197 59.48 -2.82 -0.74
C GLY A 197 59.02 -1.56 -0.02
N ASP A 198 57.79 -1.55 0.52
CA ASP A 198 57.21 -0.45 1.24
C ASP A 198 56.43 -0.92 2.48
N THR A 199 56.86 -0.48 3.64
CA THR A 199 56.23 -0.84 4.93
C THR A 199 54.83 -0.23 5.13
N ALA A 200 54.47 0.76 4.30
CA ALA A 200 53.14 1.34 4.33
C ALA A 200 52.06 0.43 3.67
N VAL A 201 52.50 -0.56 2.88
CA VAL A 201 51.60 -1.55 2.24
C VAL A 201 51.47 -2.73 3.18
N THR A 202 50.24 -3.07 3.53
CA THR A 202 49.93 -4.27 4.36
C THR A 202 50.24 -5.55 3.58
N ARG A 203 50.70 -6.60 4.27
CA ARG A 203 51.01 -7.91 3.69
C ARG A 203 49.82 -8.49 2.94
N GLY A 204 50.10 -9.17 1.81
CA GLY A 204 49.08 -9.79 0.95
C GLY A 204 48.43 -8.85 -0.06
N GLY A 205 48.86 -7.60 -0.14
CA GLY A 205 48.43 -6.62 -1.12
C GLY A 205 49.58 -5.94 -1.87
N CYS A 206 49.27 -5.20 -2.92
CA CYS A 206 50.22 -4.36 -3.66
C CYS A 206 49.53 -3.06 -4.14
N ILE A 207 50.37 -2.07 -4.45
CA ILE A 207 49.97 -0.84 -5.12
C ILE A 207 50.82 -0.71 -6.37
N VAL A 208 50.17 -0.57 -7.52
CA VAL A 208 50.88 -0.42 -8.80
C VAL A 208 50.69 1.02 -9.30
N GLU A 209 51.78 1.74 -9.39
CA GLU A 209 51.86 3.12 -9.83
C GLU A 209 52.44 3.18 -11.25
N SER A 210 51.86 4.05 -12.08
CA SER A 210 52.35 4.31 -13.43
C SER A 210 52.18 5.81 -13.78
N ASP A 211 52.72 6.20 -14.93
CA ASP A 211 52.53 7.54 -15.50
C ASP A 211 51.07 7.86 -15.86
N ILE A 212 50.20 6.85 -15.99
CA ILE A 212 48.80 7.00 -16.40
C ILE A 212 47.86 6.89 -15.21
N GLY A 213 48.26 6.29 -14.10
CA GLY A 213 47.40 6.12 -12.93
C GLY A 213 47.92 5.13 -11.91
N ILE A 214 47.15 4.94 -10.88
CA ILE A 214 47.46 4.04 -9.75
C ILE A 214 46.40 2.95 -9.69
N VAL A 215 46.82 1.71 -9.59
CA VAL A 215 45.98 0.54 -9.30
C VAL A 215 46.20 0.16 -7.85
N ASP A 216 45.22 0.46 -6.99
CA ASP A 216 45.26 0.04 -5.59
C ASP A 216 44.69 -1.39 -5.47
N ALA A 217 45.58 -2.35 -5.33
CA ALA A 217 45.31 -3.75 -5.03
C ALA A 217 45.74 -4.14 -3.60
N SER A 218 45.78 -3.13 -2.68
CA SER A 218 45.97 -3.39 -1.26
C SER A 218 44.86 -4.28 -0.72
N ILE A 219 45.15 -5.00 0.36
CA ILE A 219 44.16 -5.89 0.98
C ILE A 219 42.95 -5.07 1.47
N GLU A 220 43.15 -3.84 1.93
CA GLU A 220 42.14 -2.90 2.38
C GLU A 220 41.19 -2.50 1.23
N ALA A 221 41.75 -2.17 0.07
CA ALA A 221 40.96 -1.76 -1.10
C ALA A 221 40.16 -2.94 -1.68
N ARG A 222 40.77 -4.11 -1.75
CA ARG A 222 40.11 -5.36 -2.21
C ARG A 222 39.00 -5.76 -1.25
N TRP A 223 39.28 -5.71 0.06
CA TRP A 223 38.28 -5.97 1.09
C TRP A 223 37.10 -5.02 1.02
N ARG A 224 37.35 -3.71 0.92
CA ARG A 224 36.30 -2.68 0.81
C ARG A 224 35.38 -2.96 -0.38
N ARG A 225 35.94 -3.32 -1.54
CA ARG A 225 35.15 -3.70 -2.73
C ARG A 225 34.30 -4.94 -2.49
N ALA A 226 34.86 -5.95 -1.85
CA ALA A 226 34.16 -7.19 -1.52
C ALA A 226 33.07 -6.97 -0.46
N ALA A 227 33.35 -6.21 0.59
CA ALA A 227 32.38 -5.86 1.64
C ALA A 227 31.21 -5.01 1.09
N ALA A 228 31.52 -4.04 0.21
CA ALA A 228 30.52 -3.21 -0.45
C ALA A 228 29.55 -4.04 -1.31
N ALA A 229 30.02 -5.13 -1.95
CA ALA A 229 29.15 -6.03 -2.70
C ALA A 229 28.12 -6.77 -1.81
N LEU A 230 28.40 -6.88 -0.50
CA LEU A 230 27.50 -7.42 0.51
C LEU A 230 26.69 -6.33 1.24
N GLY A 231 26.81 -5.06 0.80
CA GLY A 231 26.16 -3.93 1.43
C GLY A 231 26.78 -3.53 2.79
N SER A 232 28.02 -3.94 3.07
CA SER A 232 28.73 -3.63 4.31
C SER A 232 29.86 -2.64 4.08
N GLU A 233 30.04 -1.69 4.99
CA GLU A 233 31.14 -0.72 5.01
C GLU A 233 32.30 -1.16 5.94
N ALA A 234 32.32 -2.41 6.32
CA ALA A 234 33.31 -2.93 7.26
C ALA A 234 34.74 -2.77 6.72
N SER A 235 35.60 -2.11 7.47
CA SER A 235 37.01 -1.94 7.16
C SER A 235 37.81 -3.24 7.39
N TRP A 236 38.90 -3.40 6.66
CA TRP A 236 39.88 -4.44 6.93
C TRP A 236 40.63 -4.11 8.24
N SER A 237 40.78 -5.09 9.11
CA SER A 237 41.71 -5.02 10.25
C SER A 237 42.58 -6.26 10.24
N ALA A 238 43.89 -6.05 10.32
CA ALA A 238 44.87 -7.14 10.36
C ALA A 238 44.84 -7.89 11.71
N GLU A 239 44.46 -7.19 12.78
CA GLU A 239 44.35 -7.74 14.11
C GLU A 239 43.04 -8.50 14.31
N ALA A 240 43.08 -9.65 14.98
CA ALA A 240 41.87 -10.32 15.47
C ALA A 240 41.23 -9.42 16.52
N ALA A 241 39.94 -9.09 16.38
CA ALA A 241 39.20 -8.59 17.53
C ALA A 241 39.22 -9.69 18.59
N GLU A 242 39.80 -9.40 19.74
CA GLU A 242 39.73 -10.26 20.93
C GLU A 242 38.28 -10.45 21.40
#